data_5476300aae49113a9d4bde78ce549726
#
_entry.id   5476300aae49113a9d4bde78ce549726
#
_cell.length_a   1.000
_cell.length_b   1.000
_cell.length_c   1.000
_cell.angle_alpha   90.00
_cell.angle_beta   90.00
_cell.angle_gamma   90.00
#
_symmetry.space_group_name_H-M   'P 1'
#
loop_
_entity.id
_entity.type
_entity.pdbx_description
1 polymer ?
#
loop_
_entity_poly.entity_id
_entity_poly.type
_entity_poly.pdbx_seq_one_letter_code
_entity_poly.pdbx_strand_id
1 'polypeptide(L)'
;MCIRDSDKIVEIIKMIDARLDAQAKLDSPYLVGKSLSAIDIYWATMVMSTLPTPPEIMPRTEQNQGMIMWFENNSKIPSIENVLSKKIQEHQHYILKTYCETPAILGGDPL
;
A
#
# COMPACT_ATOMS: atom_id res chain seq x y z
N MET A 1 6.09 -8.83 13.58
CA MET A 1 5.58 -9.71 12.51
C MET A 1 6.37 -11.00 12.51
N CYS A 2 5.72 -12.14 12.55
CA CYS A 2 6.43 -13.44 12.56
C CYS A 2 6.80 -13.87 11.12
N ILE A 3 7.71 -14.83 11.01
CA ILE A 3 8.23 -15.33 9.72
C ILE A 3 7.07 -15.84 8.84
N ARG A 4 6.12 -16.56 9.43
CA ARG A 4 4.99 -17.11 8.71
C ARG A 4 4.09 -16.03 8.11
N ASP A 5 3.87 -14.94 8.85
CA ASP A 5 3.06 -13.83 8.36
C ASP A 5 3.77 -13.07 7.25
N SER A 6 5.09 -12.88 7.37
CA SER A 6 5.87 -12.24 6.31
C SER A 6 5.88 -13.05 5.03
N ASP A 7 5.93 -14.38 5.10
CA ASP A 7 5.87 -15.24 3.91
C ASP A 7 4.54 -15.11 3.19
N LYS A 8 3.44 -15.05 3.93
CA LYS A 8 2.11 -14.84 3.33
C LYS A 8 1.98 -13.46 2.68
N ILE A 9 2.51 -12.44 3.33
CA ILE A 9 2.51 -11.08 2.78
C ILE A 9 3.31 -11.03 1.48
N VAL A 10 4.48 -11.69 1.45
CA VAL A 10 5.31 -11.77 0.24
C VAL A 10 4.53 -12.41 -0.90
N GLU A 11 3.81 -13.51 -0.66
CA GLU A 11 3.00 -14.16 -1.69
C GLU A 11 1.92 -13.24 -2.23
N ILE A 12 1.23 -12.52 -1.35
CA ILE A 12 0.18 -11.57 -1.74
C ILE A 12 0.77 -10.43 -2.58
N ILE A 13 1.89 -9.87 -2.14
CA ILE A 13 2.55 -8.78 -2.87
C ILE A 13 2.96 -9.24 -4.27
N LYS A 14 3.53 -10.44 -4.40
CA LYS A 14 3.91 -11.00 -5.70
C LYS A 14 2.70 -11.18 -6.61
N MET A 15 1.59 -11.64 -6.06
CA MET A 15 0.35 -11.83 -6.81
C MET A 15 -0.19 -10.49 -7.34
N ILE A 16 -0.19 -9.46 -6.51
CA ILE A 16 -0.64 -8.13 -6.89
C ILE A 16 0.30 -7.52 -7.94
N ASP A 17 1.60 -7.70 -7.78
CA ASP A 17 2.60 -7.21 -8.74
C ASP A 17 2.39 -7.82 -10.12
N ALA A 18 2.17 -9.14 -10.18
CA ALA A 18 1.88 -9.85 -11.43
C ALA A 18 0.56 -9.36 -12.04
N ARG A 19 -0.44 -9.08 -11.21
CA ARG A 19 -1.73 -8.57 -11.69
C ARG A 19 -1.60 -7.17 -12.27
N LEU A 20 -0.81 -6.31 -11.64
CA LEU A 20 -0.55 -4.97 -12.16
C LEU A 20 0.19 -5.02 -13.51
N ASP A 21 1.14 -5.94 -13.66
CA ASP A 21 1.81 -6.16 -14.94
C ASP A 21 0.84 -6.57 -16.04
N ALA A 22 -0.04 -7.53 -15.74
CA ALA A 22 -1.03 -7.99 -16.70
C ALA A 22 -1.99 -6.88 -17.11
N GLN A 23 -2.42 -6.06 -16.16
CA GLN A 23 -3.31 -4.93 -16.42
C GLN A 23 -2.60 -3.81 -17.20
N ALA A 24 -1.32 -3.58 -16.96
CA ALA A 24 -0.54 -2.59 -17.70
C ALA A 24 -0.49 -2.91 -19.19
N LYS A 25 -0.44 -4.20 -19.55
CA LYS A 25 -0.49 -4.65 -20.94
C LYS A 25 -1.84 -4.38 -21.60
N LEU A 26 -2.88 -4.16 -20.82
CA LEU A 26 -4.22 -3.77 -21.27
C LEU A 26 -4.48 -2.28 -21.12
N ASP A 27 -3.46 -1.48 -20.86
CA ASP A 27 -3.53 -0.04 -20.62
C ASP A 27 -4.45 0.34 -19.46
N SER A 28 -4.47 -0.49 -18.42
CA SER A 28 -5.29 -0.25 -17.23
C SER A 28 -4.43 -0.04 -15.99
N PRO A 29 -4.64 1.05 -15.22
CA PRO A 29 -3.94 1.26 -13.94
C PRO A 29 -4.63 0.55 -12.79
N TYR A 30 -5.71 -0.18 -13.04
CA TYR A 30 -6.53 -0.82 -11.99
C TYR A 30 -6.24 -2.31 -11.89
N LEU A 31 -6.61 -2.90 -10.75
CA LEU A 31 -6.38 -4.33 -10.50
C LEU A 31 -7.35 -5.24 -11.25
N VAL A 32 -8.55 -4.74 -11.55
CA VAL A 32 -9.58 -5.52 -12.25
C VAL A 32 -10.21 -4.66 -13.34
N GLY A 33 -10.20 -5.18 -14.57
CA GLY A 33 -10.81 -4.47 -15.69
C GLY A 33 -10.17 -3.13 -16.00
N LYS A 34 -10.94 -2.17 -16.45
CA LYS A 34 -10.46 -0.83 -16.85
C LYS A 34 -11.04 0.29 -16.00
N SER A 35 -11.67 -0.01 -14.87
CA SER A 35 -12.24 0.99 -13.99
C SER A 35 -11.91 0.66 -12.55
N LEU A 36 -12.06 1.66 -11.67
CA LEU A 36 -11.85 1.50 -10.25
C LEU A 36 -12.76 0.41 -9.68
N SER A 37 -12.21 -0.45 -8.84
CA SER A 37 -12.96 -1.45 -8.10
C SER A 37 -12.65 -1.34 -6.60
N ALA A 38 -13.49 -1.98 -5.78
CA ALA A 38 -13.27 -1.99 -4.33
C ALA A 38 -11.91 -2.58 -3.97
N ILE A 39 -11.40 -3.55 -4.75
CA ILE A 39 -10.13 -4.19 -4.46
C ILE A 39 -8.95 -3.22 -4.61
N ASP A 40 -9.04 -2.24 -5.52
CA ASP A 40 -8.02 -1.20 -5.64
C ASP A 40 -7.90 -0.41 -4.34
N ILE A 41 -9.03 -0.01 -3.78
CA ILE A 41 -9.08 0.77 -2.54
C ILE A 41 -8.61 -0.08 -1.36
N TYR A 42 -9.11 -1.29 -1.24
CA TYR A 42 -8.71 -2.21 -0.16
C TYR A 42 -7.22 -2.48 -0.19
N TRP A 43 -6.67 -2.76 -1.36
CA TRP A 43 -5.24 -3.02 -1.48
C TRP A 43 -4.41 -1.78 -1.15
N ALA A 44 -4.76 -0.62 -1.68
CA ALA A 44 -4.02 0.62 -1.42
C ALA A 44 -3.98 0.97 0.07
N THR A 45 -5.06 0.70 0.80
CA THR A 45 -5.10 0.96 2.24
C THR A 45 -4.40 -0.13 3.05
N MET A 46 -4.57 -1.39 2.69
CA MET A 46 -3.97 -2.51 3.42
C MET A 46 -2.45 -2.56 3.28
N VAL A 47 -1.93 -2.22 2.10
CA VAL A 47 -0.49 -2.30 1.86
C VAL A 47 0.28 -1.24 2.67
N MET A 48 -0.39 -0.25 3.24
CA MET A 48 0.25 0.73 4.12
C MET A 48 1.01 0.06 5.27
N SER A 49 0.57 -1.10 5.73
CA SER A 49 1.23 -1.82 6.82
C SER A 49 2.64 -2.29 6.47
N THR A 50 2.96 -2.40 5.19
CA THR A 50 4.28 -2.80 4.71
C THR A 50 4.89 -1.81 3.73
N LEU A 51 4.14 -0.81 3.32
CA LEU A 51 4.58 0.24 2.41
C LEU A 51 3.96 1.56 2.87
N PRO A 52 4.59 2.23 3.85
CA PRO A 52 4.05 3.48 4.39
C PRO A 52 4.02 4.57 3.34
N THR A 53 2.99 5.39 3.42
CA THR A 53 2.80 6.50 2.49
C THR A 53 3.63 7.71 2.90
N PRO A 54 3.97 8.61 1.95
CA PRO A 54 4.68 9.84 2.28
C PRO A 54 3.80 10.81 3.08
N PRO A 55 4.41 11.79 3.77
CA PRO A 55 3.65 12.77 4.57
C PRO A 55 2.59 13.57 3.81
N GLU A 56 2.75 13.73 2.50
CA GLU A 56 1.75 14.42 1.67
C GLU A 56 0.43 13.66 1.63
N ILE A 57 0.48 12.32 1.72
CA ILE A 57 -0.72 11.48 1.72
C ILE A 57 -1.22 11.25 3.13
N MET A 58 -0.31 10.96 4.06
CA MET A 58 -0.67 10.71 5.46
C MET A 58 0.27 11.47 6.39
N PRO A 59 -0.14 12.67 6.86
CA PRO A 59 0.68 13.45 7.79
C PRO A 59 0.99 12.69 9.07
N ARG A 60 2.19 12.91 9.59
CA ARG A 60 2.62 12.31 10.86
C ARG A 60 2.06 13.13 12.01
N THR A 61 1.42 12.45 12.98
CA THR A 61 0.88 13.06 14.19
C THR A 61 1.41 12.31 15.40
N GLU A 62 1.26 12.88 16.60
CA GLU A 62 1.65 12.19 17.83
C GLU A 62 0.86 10.89 18.00
N GLN A 63 -0.40 10.88 17.59
CA GLN A 63 -1.27 9.72 17.73
C GLN A 63 -0.90 8.56 16.80
N ASN A 64 -0.44 8.85 15.59
CA ASN A 64 -0.14 7.80 14.61
C ASN A 64 1.35 7.49 14.45
N GLN A 65 2.21 8.22 15.14
CA GLN A 65 3.65 8.09 15.00
C GLN A 65 4.15 6.65 15.25
N GLY A 66 3.67 6.03 16.34
CA GLY A 66 4.07 4.65 16.66
C GLY A 66 3.64 3.65 15.61
N MET A 67 2.42 3.80 15.10
CA MET A 67 1.89 2.93 14.05
C MET A 67 2.69 3.08 12.75
N ILE A 68 3.01 4.31 12.37
CA ILE A 68 3.79 4.57 11.15
C ILE A 68 5.20 4.01 11.29
N MET A 69 5.84 4.13 12.45
CA MET A 69 7.14 3.51 12.70
C MET A 69 7.08 1.99 12.52
N TRP A 70 6.01 1.38 12.99
CA TRP A 70 5.81 -0.06 12.82
C TRP A 70 5.66 -0.43 11.33
N PHE A 71 4.91 0.37 10.58
CA PHE A 71 4.78 0.18 9.12
C PHE A 71 6.15 0.31 8.42
N GLU A 72 6.92 1.33 8.78
CA GLU A 72 8.26 1.53 8.22
C GLU A 72 9.18 0.35 8.54
N ASN A 73 9.14 -0.16 9.75
CA ASN A 73 9.92 -1.33 10.14
C ASN A 73 9.52 -2.57 9.34
N ASN A 74 8.22 -2.76 9.10
CA ASN A 74 7.74 -3.87 8.28
C ASN A 74 8.24 -3.77 6.84
N SER A 75 8.29 -2.57 6.28
CA SER A 75 8.77 -2.36 4.90
C SER A 75 10.24 -2.70 4.74
N LYS A 76 11.00 -2.71 5.83
CA LYS A 76 12.44 -3.01 5.83
C LYS A 76 12.77 -4.48 6.07
N ILE A 77 11.77 -5.32 6.31
CA ILE A 77 11.97 -6.77 6.40
C ILE A 77 12.49 -7.24 5.03
N PRO A 78 13.67 -7.88 4.95
CA PRO A 78 14.30 -8.15 3.64
C PRO A 78 13.42 -8.89 2.65
N SER A 79 12.65 -9.89 3.09
CA SER A 79 11.77 -10.65 2.20
C SER A 79 10.63 -9.79 1.65
N ILE A 80 10.16 -8.82 2.41
CA ILE A 80 9.09 -7.89 1.98
C ILE A 80 9.69 -6.81 1.10
N GLU A 81 10.79 -6.19 1.52
CA GLU A 81 11.45 -5.14 0.76
C GLU A 81 11.80 -5.60 -0.67
N ASN A 82 12.27 -6.84 -0.81
CA ASN A 82 12.65 -7.39 -2.10
C ASN A 82 11.49 -7.54 -3.09
N VAL A 83 10.26 -7.62 -2.61
CA VAL A 83 9.08 -7.79 -3.49
C VAL A 83 8.25 -6.52 -3.63
N LEU A 84 8.53 -5.49 -2.85
CA LEU A 84 7.86 -4.18 -2.99
C LEU A 84 8.39 -3.47 -4.22
N SER A 85 7.62 -3.51 -5.30
CA SER A 85 8.03 -2.91 -6.56
C SER A 85 7.55 -1.47 -6.69
N LYS A 86 8.17 -0.75 -7.64
CA LYS A 86 7.74 0.61 -7.98
C LYS A 86 6.29 0.63 -8.47
N LYS A 87 5.84 -0.41 -9.18
CA LYS A 87 4.46 -0.52 -9.65
C LYS A 87 3.46 -0.55 -8.50
N ILE A 88 3.76 -1.28 -7.45
CA ILE A 88 2.90 -1.36 -6.26
C ILE A 88 2.83 -0.01 -5.58
N GLN A 89 3.96 0.67 -5.45
CA GLN A 89 4.01 2.00 -4.85
C GLN A 89 3.22 3.02 -5.68
N GLU A 90 3.40 3.01 -6.99
CA GLU A 90 2.68 3.90 -7.89
C GLU A 90 1.18 3.66 -7.86
N HIS A 91 0.75 2.41 -7.85
CA HIS A 91 -0.67 2.05 -7.73
C HIS A 91 -1.26 2.58 -6.42
N GLN A 92 -0.57 2.33 -5.30
CA GLN A 92 -1.01 2.83 -4.00
C GLN A 92 -1.18 4.34 -3.99
N HIS A 93 -0.16 5.06 -4.47
CA HIS A 93 -0.20 6.52 -4.49
C HIS A 93 -1.30 7.06 -5.41
N TYR A 94 -1.48 6.45 -6.58
CA TYR A 94 -2.51 6.85 -7.51
C TYR A 94 -3.91 6.70 -6.92
N ILE A 95 -4.20 5.53 -6.34
CA ILE A 95 -5.51 5.25 -5.75
C ILE A 95 -5.78 6.17 -4.55
N LEU A 96 -4.81 6.31 -3.65
CA LEU A 96 -4.98 7.14 -2.46
C LEU A 96 -5.17 8.61 -2.79
N LYS A 97 -4.41 9.14 -3.75
CA LYS A 97 -4.49 10.55 -4.13
C LYS A 97 -5.74 10.87 -4.94
N THR A 98 -6.20 9.93 -5.76
CA THR A 98 -7.28 10.16 -6.71
C THR A 98 -8.65 9.87 -6.11
N TYR A 99 -8.78 8.80 -5.32
CA TYR A 99 -10.08 8.29 -4.88
C TYR A 99 -10.29 8.29 -3.37
N CYS A 100 -9.23 8.46 -2.59
CA CYS A 100 -9.34 8.46 -1.14
C CYS A 100 -9.16 9.86 -0.56
N GLU A 101 -9.57 10.03 0.69
CA GLU A 101 -9.38 11.29 1.39
C GLU A 101 -7.88 11.60 1.54
N THR A 102 -7.48 12.77 1.07
CA THR A 102 -6.08 13.22 1.16
C THR A 102 -6.06 14.62 1.77
N PRO A 103 -5.32 14.85 2.86
CA PRO A 103 -4.48 13.89 3.55
C PRO A 103 -5.29 12.82 4.29
N ALA A 104 -4.74 11.61 4.35
CA ALA A 104 -5.40 10.50 5.03
C ALA A 104 -5.33 10.68 6.55
N ILE A 105 -6.44 10.42 7.20
CA ILE A 105 -6.55 10.49 8.66
C ILE A 105 -6.63 9.06 9.18
N LEU A 106 -5.65 8.68 9.99
CA LEU A 106 -5.56 7.32 10.50
C LEU A 106 -5.01 7.32 11.92
N GLY A 107 -5.65 6.58 12.80
CA GLY A 107 -5.18 6.45 14.17
C GLY A 107 -5.46 7.63 15.07
N GLY A 108 -6.53 8.32 14.81
CA GLY A 108 -6.94 9.44 15.64
C GLY A 108 -6.41 10.77 15.16
N ASP A 109 -7.26 11.49 14.52
CA ASP A 109 -6.96 12.85 14.13
C ASP A 109 -7.23 13.79 15.29
N PRO A 110 -6.29 14.65 15.66
CA PRO A 110 -6.58 15.74 16.56
C PRO A 110 -7.39 16.78 15.79
N LEU A 111 -8.63 16.81 16.04
CA LEU A 111 -9.48 17.86 15.49
C LEU A 111 -9.09 19.22 15.99
#